data_67be9440a769f238edb242de2d73c4c1
#
_entry.id   67be9440a769f238edb242de2d73c4c1
#
_cell.length_a   1.000
_cell.length_b   1.000
_cell.length_c   1.000
_cell.angle_alpha   90.00
_cell.angle_beta   90.00
_cell.angle_gamma   90.00
#
_symmetry.space_group_name_H-M   'P 1'
#
loop_
_entity.id
_entity.type
_entity.pdbx_description
1 polymer ?
#
loop_
_entity_poly.entity_id
_entity_poly.type
_entity_poly.pdbx_seq_one_letter_code
_entity_poly.pdbx_strand_id
1 'polypeptide(L)'
;MSEKNIGITLWRISVKSSGTVNGIRLEKGMFVEMPTPVSMSDPLRSNVSENKPKINNLFVSKYGVDLLKAGLILPSHLQSEKIS
;
A
#
# COMPACT_ATOMS: atom_id res chain seq x y z
N MET A 1 -15.10 23.80 -6.84
CA MET A 1 -14.91 23.34 -6.99
C MET A 1 -14.52 22.16 -7.10
N SER A 2 -14.85 21.44 -7.06
CA SER A 2 -14.64 20.19 -7.11
C SER A 2 -13.53 19.75 -7.86
N GLU A 3 -13.22 20.46 -8.64
CA GLU A 3 -12.19 20.15 -9.50
C GLU A 3 -10.93 19.85 -8.82
N LYS A 4 -10.79 20.20 -7.64
CA LYS A 4 -9.56 20.00 -7.00
C LYS A 4 -9.27 18.55 -6.74
N ASN A 5 -10.23 17.70 -6.85
CA ASN A 5 -9.98 16.28 -6.69
C ASN A 5 -9.68 15.57 -7.97
N ILE A 6 -9.67 16.28 -9.05
CA ILE A 6 -9.33 15.73 -10.33
C ILE A 6 -7.87 15.32 -10.29
N GLY A 7 -7.56 14.11 -10.66
CA GLY A 7 -6.21 13.61 -10.68
C GLY A 7 -5.77 12.85 -9.45
N ILE A 8 -6.65 12.74 -8.45
CA ILE A 8 -6.32 12.01 -7.22
C ILE A 8 -7.26 10.82 -7.07
N THR A 9 -6.67 9.65 -6.90
CA THR A 9 -7.38 8.44 -6.56
C THR A 9 -6.83 7.93 -5.24
N LEU A 10 -7.69 7.48 -4.36
CA LEU A 10 -7.26 6.95 -3.07
C LEU A 10 -7.35 5.44 -3.10
N TRP A 11 -6.26 4.79 -2.76
CA TRP A 11 -6.17 3.33 -2.71
C TRP A 11 -5.93 2.89 -1.27
N ARG A 12 -6.58 1.81 -0.88
CA ARG A 12 -6.30 1.17 0.41
C ARG A 12 -5.44 -0.06 0.14
N ILE A 13 -4.30 -0.12 0.79
CA ILE A 13 -3.38 -1.26 0.68
C ILE A 13 -3.45 -2.00 2.02
N SER A 14 -3.90 -3.24 2.00
CA SER A 14 -4.12 -3.98 3.25
C SER A 14 -3.43 -5.33 3.22
N VAL A 15 -3.17 -5.86 4.42
CA VAL A 15 -2.54 -7.17 4.60
C VAL A 15 -3.60 -8.26 4.38
N LYS A 16 -3.26 -9.24 3.56
CA LYS A 16 -4.20 -10.28 3.16
C LYS A 16 -4.43 -11.33 4.24
N SER A 17 -3.40 -11.66 5.01
CA SER A 17 -3.53 -12.70 6.02
C SER A 17 -2.53 -12.45 7.15
N SER A 18 -2.88 -12.94 8.33
CA SER A 18 -2.03 -12.80 9.51
C SER A 18 -0.89 -13.81 9.47
N GLY A 19 0.23 -13.46 10.04
CA GLY A 19 1.37 -14.35 10.13
C GLY A 19 2.64 -13.57 10.40
N THR A 20 3.72 -14.32 10.66
CA THR A 20 5.04 -13.73 10.84
C THR A 20 5.91 -14.16 9.67
N VAL A 21 6.43 -13.19 8.93
CA VAL A 21 7.25 -13.45 7.77
C VAL A 21 8.52 -12.62 7.90
N ASN A 22 9.66 -13.28 7.78
CA ASN A 22 10.97 -12.62 7.86
C ASN A 22 11.10 -11.75 9.11
N GLY A 23 10.55 -12.22 10.24
CA GLY A 23 10.63 -11.49 11.50
C GLY A 23 9.60 -10.37 11.66
N ILE A 24 8.76 -10.16 10.67
CA ILE A 24 7.73 -9.13 10.71
C ILE A 24 6.39 -9.75 11.01
N ARG A 25 5.72 -9.29 12.06
CA ARG A 25 4.38 -9.76 12.40
C ARG A 25 3.34 -8.95 11.63
N LEU A 26 2.52 -9.62 10.85
CA LEU A 26 1.44 -9.02 10.09
C LEU A 26 0.11 -9.49 10.63
N GLU A 27 -0.88 -8.61 10.65
CA GLU A 27 -2.24 -8.94 11.03
C GLU A 27 -3.15 -8.66 9.86
N LYS A 28 -4.01 -9.61 9.55
CA LYS A 28 -4.99 -9.42 8.49
C LYS A 28 -5.80 -8.17 8.76
N GLY A 29 -5.93 -7.32 7.75
CA GLY A 29 -6.68 -6.07 7.90
C GLY A 29 -5.84 -4.85 8.23
N MET A 30 -4.57 -5.01 8.58
CA MET A 30 -3.69 -3.86 8.68
C MET A 30 -3.68 -3.16 7.33
N PHE A 31 -3.84 -1.83 7.33
CA PHE A 31 -3.94 -1.12 6.05
C PHE A 31 -3.37 0.29 6.12
N VAL A 32 -3.04 0.79 4.95
CA VAL A 32 -2.69 2.19 4.76
C VAL A 32 -3.45 2.71 3.56
N GLU A 33 -3.61 4.03 3.47
CA GLU A 33 -4.27 4.65 2.33
C GLU A 33 -3.25 5.48 1.57
N MET A 34 -3.23 5.30 0.25
CA MET A 34 -2.24 5.94 -0.59
C MET A 34 -2.92 6.74 -1.69
N PRO A 35 -2.72 8.07 -1.74
CA PRO A 35 -3.22 8.85 -2.85
C PRO A 35 -2.31 8.68 -4.06
N THR A 36 -2.92 8.56 -5.24
CA THR A 36 -2.18 8.43 -6.49
C THR A 36 -2.82 9.32 -7.55
N PRO A 37 -2.08 9.65 -8.62
CA PRO A 37 -2.72 10.31 -9.76
C PRO A 37 -3.82 9.44 -10.35
N VAL A 38 -4.86 10.08 -10.85
CA VAL A 38 -5.98 9.36 -11.44
C VAL A 38 -5.56 8.48 -12.62
N SER A 39 -4.51 8.88 -13.31
CA SER A 39 -4.02 8.12 -14.45
C SER A 39 -3.27 6.86 -14.05
N MET A 40 -2.92 6.73 -12.77
CA MET A 40 -2.20 5.56 -12.30
C MET A 40 -3.17 4.43 -12.02
N SER A 41 -2.85 3.24 -12.48
CA SER A 41 -3.61 2.06 -12.13
C SER A 41 -3.17 1.60 -10.75
N ASP A 42 -3.52 0.37 -10.39
CA ASP A 42 -3.24 -0.22 -9.08
C ASP A 42 -1.79 0.01 -8.66
N PRO A 43 -1.53 0.77 -7.59
CA PRO A 43 -0.15 1.06 -7.20
C PRO A 43 0.63 -0.16 -6.73
N LEU A 44 -0.05 -1.20 -6.25
CA LEU A 44 0.62 -2.40 -5.81
C LEU A 44 1.13 -3.23 -6.98
N ARG A 45 0.39 -3.23 -8.08
CA ARG A 45 0.72 -4.03 -9.25
C ARG A 45 1.42 -3.26 -10.34
N SER A 46 1.55 -1.95 -10.14
CA SER A 46 2.20 -1.09 -11.12
C SER A 46 3.71 -1.36 -11.16
N ASN A 47 4.31 -1.17 -12.32
CA ASN A 47 5.76 -1.31 -12.47
C ASN A 47 6.52 -0.08 -12.02
N VAL A 48 5.85 0.91 -11.46
CA VAL A 48 6.51 2.12 -10.99
C VAL A 48 7.26 1.79 -9.71
N SER A 49 8.57 1.83 -9.77
CA SER A 49 9.40 1.40 -8.64
C SER A 49 9.23 2.28 -7.40
N GLU A 50 8.81 3.53 -7.58
CA GLU A 50 8.60 4.44 -6.46
C GLU A 50 7.43 4.07 -5.56
N ASN A 51 6.52 3.25 -6.06
CA ASN A 51 5.33 2.90 -5.29
C ASN A 51 5.65 2.05 -4.07
N LYS A 52 6.61 1.14 -4.20
CA LYS A 52 6.96 0.27 -3.08
C LYS A 52 7.49 1.04 -1.88
N PRO A 53 8.46 1.94 -2.03
CA PRO A 53 8.91 2.72 -0.87
C PRO A 53 7.81 3.62 -0.32
N LYS A 54 6.92 4.15 -1.16
CA LYS A 54 5.83 4.98 -0.67
C LYS A 54 4.87 4.17 0.20
N ILE A 55 4.49 2.99 -0.26
CA ILE A 55 3.64 2.10 0.52
C ILE A 55 4.33 1.73 1.82
N ASN A 56 5.62 1.41 1.75
CA ASN A 56 6.38 1.03 2.94
C ASN A 56 6.43 2.15 3.96
N ASN A 57 6.65 3.39 3.51
CA ASN A 57 6.70 4.52 4.42
C ASN A 57 5.39 4.70 5.17
N LEU A 58 4.27 4.43 4.51
CA LEU A 58 2.97 4.51 5.16
C LEU A 58 2.82 3.44 6.24
N PHE A 59 3.30 2.22 5.97
CA PHE A 59 3.26 1.16 6.98
C PHE A 59 4.22 1.44 8.13
N VAL A 60 5.39 1.97 7.85
CA VAL A 60 6.34 2.34 8.91
C VAL A 60 5.73 3.41 9.80
N SER A 61 5.11 4.44 9.20
CA SER A 61 4.49 5.52 9.98
C SER A 61 3.35 5.03 10.84
N LYS A 62 2.54 4.13 10.32
CA LYS A 62 1.32 3.73 11.01
C LYS A 62 1.52 2.58 11.96
N TYR A 63 2.34 1.61 11.58
CA TYR A 63 2.51 0.37 12.35
C TYR A 63 3.93 0.09 12.79
N GLY A 64 4.88 0.85 12.31
CA GLY A 64 6.28 0.63 12.68
C GLY A 64 6.91 -0.59 12.04
N VAL A 65 6.38 -1.06 10.92
CA VAL A 65 6.89 -2.25 10.25
C VAL A 65 7.49 -1.89 8.91
N ASP A 66 8.66 -2.45 8.62
CA ASP A 66 9.38 -2.20 7.37
C ASP A 66 9.16 -3.39 6.44
N LEU A 67 8.12 -3.31 5.63
CA LEU A 67 7.75 -4.38 4.74
C LEU A 67 8.68 -4.48 3.53
N LEU A 68 9.21 -3.36 3.09
CA LEU A 68 10.08 -3.35 1.93
C LEU A 68 11.37 -4.12 2.20
N LYS A 69 11.95 -3.91 3.37
CA LYS A 69 13.16 -4.60 3.75
C LYS A 69 12.94 -6.10 3.87
N ALA A 70 11.75 -6.49 4.29
CA ALA A 70 11.40 -7.90 4.42
C ALA A 70 10.92 -8.53 3.10
N GLY A 71 10.79 -7.73 2.04
CA GLY A 71 10.33 -8.25 0.76
C GLY A 71 8.85 -8.57 0.71
N LEU A 72 8.04 -7.89 1.53
CA LEU A 72 6.63 -8.22 1.66
C LEU A 72 5.69 -7.30 0.88
N ILE A 73 6.22 -6.34 0.13
CA ILE A 73 5.36 -5.46 -0.66
C ILE A 73 5.10 -6.12 -1.99
N LEU A 74 4.24 -7.12 -1.96
CA LEU A 74 3.92 -7.96 -3.11
C LEU A 74 2.44 -8.29 -3.10
N PRO A 75 1.84 -8.52 -4.27
CA PRO A 75 0.43 -8.92 -4.33
C PRO A 75 0.12 -10.22 -3.61
N SER A 76 1.14 -11.05 -3.33
CA SER A 76 0.93 -12.28 -2.59
C SER A 76 0.66 -12.03 -1.11
N HIS A 77 1.11 -10.91 -0.57
CA HIS A 77 0.96 -10.58 0.85
C HIS A 77 0.01 -9.43 1.08
N LEU A 78 -0.15 -8.55 0.11
CA LEU A 78 -0.96 -7.35 0.23
C LEU A 78 -2.00 -7.33 -0.86
N GLN A 79 -3.06 -6.58 -0.61
CA GLN A 79 -4.09 -6.34 -1.63
C GLN A 79 -4.40 -4.85 -1.67
N SER A 80 -4.84 -4.40 -2.83
CA SER A 80 -5.17 -3.00 -3.02
C SER A 80 -6.64 -2.87 -3.41
N GLU A 81 -7.23 -1.77 -2.95
CA GLU A 81 -8.63 -1.52 -3.21
C GLU A 81 -8.80 -0.03 -3.51
N LYS A 82 -9.44 0.29 -4.62
CA LYS A 82 -9.71 1.68 -4.96
C LYS A 82 -10.87 2.16 -4.11
N ILE A 83 -10.64 3.22 -3.35
CA ILE A 83 -11.66 3.74 -2.43
C ILE A 83 -12.42 4.90 -3.03
N SER A 84 -11.74 5.73 -3.81
CA SER A 84 -12.42 6.87 -4.40
C SER A 84 -11.84 7.27 -5.74
#